data_8e211ab2c2ebf5d15b885533fe3de5ff
#
_entry.id   8e211ab2c2ebf5d15b885533fe3de5ff
#
_cell.length_a   1.000
_cell.length_b   1.000
_cell.length_c   1.000
_cell.angle_alpha   90.00
_cell.angle_beta   90.00
_cell.angle_gamma   90.00
#
_symmetry.space_group_name_H-M   'P 1'
#
loop_
_entity.id
_entity.type
_entity.pdbx_description
1 polymer ?
#
loop_
_entity_poly.entity_id
_entity_poly.type
_entity_poly.pdbx_seq_one_letter_code
_entity_poly.pdbx_strand_id
1 'polypeptide(L)'
;MMSLNWGSPSTVMGVVLQLKMNSNRLKVLAAGSNGEFPPFLPKQVEKIKDPFARSLAKRIQRLPVQMDFPDKCIMSSCIKPVIQSKNSPLVLLHCFDSSCLEWRCSYPLLEEAGLEAWAVDILGWGFSDLVENRPPCDVASKRYHLYQFWKSYIKRPMILVGPSLGASVAIDFSVNYPEAVEKLVLINPNAYAEGTRHLAKLPKTIAYAGVSLLKSIPLRLYANAMAFNGISFFTILDWTNVGRLHCMLPWWEDSTVSFMSSGGYNVISQIKQVKHRTLIICGENDQIVSYKLVVQGNLNGRPGPGYSQLPPPAAPGEEAVLARAR
;
A
#
# COMPACT_ATOMS: atom_id res chain seq x y z
N MET A 1 -9.54 -7.20 25.86
CA MET A 1 -10.78 -7.03 25.07
C MET A 1 -11.04 -5.53 24.98
N MET A 2 -10.74 -4.88 23.87
CA MET A 2 -11.17 -3.51 23.61
C MET A 2 -12.38 -3.59 22.68
N SER A 3 -13.56 -3.33 23.20
CA SER A 3 -14.76 -3.15 22.41
C SER A 3 -14.74 -1.77 21.78
N LEU A 4 -14.62 -1.69 20.47
CA LEU A 4 -14.88 -0.47 19.70
C LEU A 4 -16.39 -0.24 19.67
N ASN A 5 -16.86 0.68 20.50
CA ASN A 5 -18.24 1.11 20.53
C ASN A 5 -18.48 2.08 19.36
N TRP A 6 -19.28 1.67 18.40
CA TRP A 6 -19.71 2.47 17.26
C TRP A 6 -20.92 3.30 17.66
N GLY A 7 -20.72 4.54 18.08
CA GLY A 7 -21.79 5.49 18.41
C GLY A 7 -22.47 6.06 17.16
N SER A 8 -23.69 6.54 17.34
CA SER A 8 -24.64 7.07 16.34
C SER A 8 -24.14 8.26 15.52
N PRO A 9 -24.81 8.61 14.38
CA PRO A 9 -24.34 9.55 13.38
C PRO A 9 -24.40 10.98 13.91
N SER A 10 -23.30 11.68 13.83
CA SER A 10 -23.07 13.15 13.82
C SER A 10 -21.89 13.65 14.67
N THR A 11 -20.88 12.84 14.95
CA THR A 11 -19.69 13.35 15.65
C THR A 11 -18.43 12.89 14.91
N VAL A 12 -17.68 13.84 14.35
CA VAL A 12 -16.29 13.62 13.92
C VAL A 12 -15.48 13.39 15.19
N MET A 13 -15.30 12.15 15.56
CA MET A 13 -14.54 11.76 16.73
C MET A 13 -13.10 11.50 16.32
N GLY A 14 -12.22 12.47 16.57
CA GLY A 14 -10.77 12.29 16.44
C GLY A 14 -10.27 11.34 17.52
N VAL A 15 -9.94 10.11 17.14
CA VAL A 15 -9.28 9.16 18.04
C VAL A 15 -7.77 9.35 17.90
N VAL A 16 -7.12 9.87 18.95
CA VAL A 16 -5.65 9.93 19.05
C VAL A 16 -5.16 8.58 19.54
N LEU A 17 -4.65 7.75 18.66
CA LEU A 17 -3.99 6.49 19.01
C LEU A 17 -2.50 6.77 19.32
N GLN A 18 -2.14 6.86 20.58
CA GLN A 18 -0.74 6.77 21.03
C GLN A 18 -0.33 5.29 21.06
N LEU A 19 0.23 4.80 19.97
CA LEU A 19 0.90 3.50 19.98
C LEU A 19 2.31 3.67 20.56
N LYS A 20 2.45 3.58 21.89
CA LYS A 20 3.76 3.32 22.53
C LYS A 20 4.15 1.86 22.25
N MET A 21 4.91 1.65 21.18
CA MET A 21 5.43 0.34 20.85
C MET A 21 6.56 -0.03 21.84
N ASN A 22 6.39 -1.12 22.55
CA ASN A 22 7.45 -1.68 23.40
C ASN A 22 8.44 -2.45 22.49
N SER A 23 9.63 -1.88 22.28
CA SER A 23 10.66 -2.43 21.37
C SER A 23 11.08 -3.87 21.72
N ASN A 24 10.97 -4.27 22.99
CA ASN A 24 11.34 -5.62 23.43
C ASN A 24 10.28 -6.66 23.00
N ARG A 25 8.99 -6.31 23.04
CA ARG A 25 7.90 -7.18 22.60
C ARG A 25 7.95 -7.43 21.09
N LEU A 26 8.26 -6.40 20.31
CA LEU A 26 8.44 -6.51 18.86
C LEU A 26 9.63 -7.45 18.51
N LYS A 27 10.72 -7.43 19.27
CA LYS A 27 11.88 -8.31 19.04
C LYS A 27 11.52 -9.79 19.24
N VAL A 28 10.66 -10.11 20.19
CA VAL A 28 10.19 -11.48 20.43
C VAL A 28 9.34 -11.98 19.26
N LEU A 29 8.47 -11.14 18.72
CA LEU A 29 7.63 -11.47 17.55
C LEU A 29 8.47 -11.70 16.27
N ALA A 30 9.59 -11.01 16.12
CA ALA A 30 10.50 -11.16 14.98
C ALA A 30 11.35 -12.44 15.01
N ALA A 31 11.55 -13.04 16.18
CA ALA A 31 12.45 -14.20 16.37
C ALA A 31 11.89 -15.54 15.86
N GLY A 32 10.63 -15.61 15.42
CA GLY A 32 9.88 -16.86 15.22
C GLY A 32 10.08 -17.61 13.90
N SER A 33 10.89 -17.16 12.91
CA SER A 33 11.01 -17.85 11.63
C SER A 33 12.40 -18.44 11.39
N ASN A 34 12.54 -19.75 11.56
CA ASN A 34 13.78 -20.52 11.31
C ASN A 34 13.99 -20.90 9.83
N GLY A 35 13.15 -20.44 8.88
CA GLY A 35 13.23 -20.78 7.47
C GLY A 35 14.34 -20.01 6.72
N GLU A 36 14.72 -20.56 5.57
CA GLU A 36 15.57 -19.89 4.60
C GLU A 36 14.77 -18.84 3.81
N PHE A 37 15.47 -17.88 3.17
CA PHE A 37 14.82 -16.95 2.26
C PHE A 37 14.35 -17.66 0.98
N PRO A 38 13.15 -17.32 0.46
CA PRO A 38 12.73 -17.83 -0.84
C PRO A 38 13.78 -17.56 -1.92
N PRO A 39 14.12 -18.54 -2.77
CA PRO A 39 15.24 -18.44 -3.73
C PRO A 39 14.98 -17.38 -4.82
N PHE A 40 13.75 -16.96 -5.02
CA PHE A 40 13.39 -15.91 -5.98
C PHE A 40 13.64 -14.49 -5.46
N LEU A 41 13.93 -14.32 -4.16
CA LEU A 41 14.29 -13.02 -3.62
C LEU A 41 15.71 -12.62 -4.06
N PRO A 42 15.95 -11.31 -4.26
CA PRO A 42 17.30 -10.83 -4.54
C PRO A 42 18.29 -11.22 -3.44
N LYS A 43 19.51 -11.65 -3.79
CA LYS A 43 20.56 -12.04 -2.84
C LYS A 43 20.87 -10.97 -1.77
N GLN A 44 20.56 -9.70 -2.09
CA GLN A 44 20.72 -8.57 -1.17
C GLN A 44 19.87 -8.71 0.11
N VAL A 45 18.84 -9.56 0.11
CA VAL A 45 18.04 -9.86 1.31
C VAL A 45 18.89 -10.37 2.47
N GLU A 46 19.98 -11.08 2.18
CA GLU A 46 20.94 -11.56 3.18
C GLU A 46 21.61 -10.44 3.99
N LYS A 47 21.77 -9.27 3.38
CA LYS A 47 22.42 -8.10 3.97
C LYS A 47 21.49 -7.24 4.83
N ILE A 48 20.17 -7.50 4.79
CA ILE A 48 19.20 -6.76 5.60
C ILE A 48 19.41 -7.08 7.07
N LYS A 49 19.47 -6.05 7.91
CA LYS A 49 19.67 -6.16 9.35
C LYS A 49 18.35 -6.08 10.13
N ASP A 50 17.32 -5.42 9.58
CA ASP A 50 16.01 -5.29 10.20
C ASP A 50 15.40 -6.69 10.44
N PRO A 51 15.22 -7.09 11.72
CA PRO A 51 14.76 -8.44 12.06
C PRO A 51 13.31 -8.68 11.61
N PHE A 52 12.48 -7.64 11.58
CA PHE A 52 11.09 -7.73 11.12
C PHE A 52 11.04 -7.95 9.61
N ALA A 53 11.87 -7.21 8.85
CA ALA A 53 11.98 -7.41 7.42
C ALA A 53 12.51 -8.80 7.08
N ARG A 54 13.52 -9.31 7.79
CA ARG A 54 14.04 -10.67 7.61
C ARG A 54 13.00 -11.74 7.91
N SER A 55 12.27 -11.60 9.02
CA SER A 55 11.22 -12.53 9.41
C SER A 55 10.10 -12.56 8.37
N LEU A 56 9.66 -11.40 7.92
CA LEU A 56 8.57 -11.31 6.95
C LEU A 56 9.01 -11.76 5.55
N ALA A 57 10.24 -11.45 5.13
CA ALA A 57 10.80 -11.87 3.84
C ALA A 57 10.83 -13.39 3.66
N LYS A 58 11.13 -14.14 4.73
CA LYS A 58 11.10 -15.61 4.72
C LYS A 58 9.70 -16.20 4.45
N ARG A 59 8.64 -15.41 4.65
CA ARG A 59 7.24 -15.80 4.48
C ARG A 59 6.66 -15.42 3.11
N ILE A 60 7.39 -14.67 2.30
CA ILE A 60 6.92 -14.28 0.97
C ILE A 60 6.76 -15.53 0.11
N GLN A 61 5.60 -15.65 -0.51
CA GLN A 61 5.26 -16.73 -1.43
C GLN A 61 4.84 -16.13 -2.76
N ARG A 62 5.01 -16.90 -3.83
CA ARG A 62 4.44 -16.60 -5.15
C ARG A 62 3.26 -17.53 -5.40
N LEU A 63 2.12 -16.96 -5.78
CA LEU A 63 0.88 -17.66 -6.09
C LEU A 63 0.49 -17.41 -7.54
N PRO A 64 0.07 -18.44 -8.28
CA PRO A 64 -0.38 -18.29 -9.66
C PRO A 64 -1.68 -17.49 -9.74
N VAL A 65 -1.67 -16.39 -10.46
CA VAL A 65 -2.84 -15.55 -10.75
C VAL A 65 -3.07 -15.56 -12.25
N GLN A 66 -4.19 -16.15 -12.66
CA GLN A 66 -4.56 -16.23 -14.07
C GLN A 66 -5.09 -14.89 -14.56
N MET A 67 -4.52 -14.40 -15.65
CA MET A 67 -5.02 -13.23 -16.37
C MET A 67 -5.89 -13.67 -17.56
N ASP A 68 -6.80 -12.82 -18.06
CA ASP A 68 -7.79 -13.19 -19.10
C ASP A 68 -7.21 -13.60 -20.45
N PHE A 69 -5.92 -13.50 -20.65
CA PHE A 69 -5.31 -14.00 -21.88
C PHE A 69 -4.95 -15.48 -21.68
N PRO A 70 -5.34 -16.36 -22.60
CA PRO A 70 -4.95 -17.76 -22.53
C PRO A 70 -3.42 -17.85 -22.34
N ASP A 71 -2.99 -18.65 -21.40
CA ASP A 71 -1.61 -18.93 -21.03
C ASP A 71 -0.83 -17.83 -20.29
N LYS A 72 -1.47 -16.75 -19.84
CA LYS A 72 -0.78 -15.72 -19.03
C LYS A 72 -1.10 -15.87 -17.54
N CYS A 73 -0.25 -16.61 -16.86
CA CYS A 73 -0.26 -16.73 -15.42
C CYS A 73 0.87 -15.87 -14.83
N ILE A 74 0.53 -15.02 -13.86
CA ILE A 74 1.51 -14.23 -13.10
C ILE A 74 1.72 -14.92 -11.76
N MET A 75 2.97 -15.21 -11.43
CA MET A 75 3.32 -15.70 -10.10
C MET A 75 3.38 -14.51 -9.14
N SER A 76 2.22 -14.17 -8.57
CA SER A 76 2.00 -13.00 -7.73
C SER A 76 2.57 -13.20 -6.33
N SER A 77 3.40 -12.29 -5.86
CA SER A 77 3.97 -12.36 -4.52
C SER A 77 3.02 -11.82 -3.46
N CYS A 78 3.01 -12.51 -2.33
CA CYS A 78 2.22 -12.13 -1.16
C CYS A 78 2.75 -12.77 0.11
N ILE A 79 2.26 -12.28 1.24
CA ILE A 79 2.38 -12.94 2.54
C ILE A 79 0.99 -13.43 2.92
N LYS A 80 0.86 -14.73 3.13
CA LYS A 80 -0.39 -15.36 3.55
C LYS A 80 -0.58 -15.25 5.06
N PRO A 81 -1.84 -15.10 5.51
CA PRO A 81 -2.16 -15.21 6.92
C PRO A 81 -1.86 -16.62 7.46
N VAL A 82 -1.41 -16.71 8.68
CA VAL A 82 -1.34 -17.97 9.44
C VAL A 82 -2.64 -18.24 10.20
N ILE A 83 -3.47 -17.21 10.36
CA ILE A 83 -4.75 -17.25 11.06
C ILE A 83 -5.86 -17.17 10.04
N GLN A 84 -6.82 -18.08 10.13
CA GLN A 84 -8.08 -17.98 9.40
C GLN A 84 -9.15 -17.45 10.35
N SER A 85 -9.90 -16.45 9.92
CA SER A 85 -10.97 -15.82 10.68
C SER A 85 -12.30 -15.93 9.94
N LYS A 86 -13.41 -15.96 10.69
CA LYS A 86 -14.76 -15.82 10.13
C LYS A 86 -15.05 -14.38 9.69
N ASN A 87 -14.33 -13.41 10.24
CA ASN A 87 -14.44 -12.00 9.87
C ASN A 87 -13.77 -11.73 8.53
N SER A 88 -14.10 -10.61 7.91
CA SER A 88 -13.49 -10.19 6.66
C SER A 88 -11.98 -10.03 6.82
N PRO A 89 -11.17 -10.63 5.92
CA PRO A 89 -9.72 -10.55 5.99
C PRO A 89 -9.25 -9.12 5.68
N LEU A 90 -8.12 -8.74 6.28
CA LEU A 90 -7.40 -7.54 5.89
C LEU A 90 -6.55 -7.85 4.68
N VAL A 91 -6.61 -7.00 3.66
CA VAL A 91 -5.70 -7.04 2.51
C VAL A 91 -4.90 -5.76 2.51
N LEU A 92 -3.60 -5.90 2.75
CA LEU A 92 -2.65 -4.83 2.95
C LEU A 92 -1.94 -4.56 1.62
N LEU A 93 -2.17 -3.38 1.07
CA LEU A 93 -1.48 -2.85 -0.11
C LEU A 93 -0.29 -2.01 0.34
N HIS A 94 0.72 -1.89 -0.51
CA HIS A 94 1.89 -1.05 -0.23
C HIS A 94 1.83 0.30 -0.97
N CYS A 95 2.75 1.21 -0.63
CA CYS A 95 2.92 2.51 -1.29
C CYS A 95 3.45 2.39 -2.73
N PHE A 96 3.65 3.55 -3.38
CA PHE A 96 4.36 3.65 -4.64
C PHE A 96 5.76 3.04 -4.52
N ASP A 97 6.14 2.24 -5.50
CA ASP A 97 7.49 1.69 -5.64
C ASP A 97 8.00 1.03 -4.34
N SER A 98 7.17 0.13 -3.80
CA SER A 98 7.40 -0.60 -2.55
C SER A 98 7.04 -2.10 -2.71
N SER A 99 6.86 -2.81 -1.61
CA SER A 99 6.49 -4.22 -1.57
C SER A 99 5.75 -4.56 -0.27
N CYS A 100 5.27 -5.79 -0.17
CA CYS A 100 4.65 -6.34 1.04
C CYS A 100 5.53 -6.21 2.30
N LEU A 101 6.85 -6.04 2.16
CA LEU A 101 7.77 -5.78 3.27
C LEU A 101 7.57 -4.41 3.94
N GLU A 102 6.80 -3.52 3.34
CA GLU A 102 6.38 -2.27 3.99
C GLU A 102 5.66 -2.54 5.31
N TRP A 103 4.91 -3.61 5.38
CA TRP A 103 4.11 -4.02 6.53
C TRP A 103 4.90 -4.75 7.64
N ARG A 104 6.21 -4.91 7.50
CA ARG A 104 7.08 -5.71 8.39
C ARG A 104 6.90 -5.44 9.87
N CYS A 105 6.67 -4.20 10.28
CA CYS A 105 6.47 -3.83 11.68
C CYS A 105 5.03 -4.05 12.15
N SER A 106 4.05 -3.84 11.29
CA SER A 106 2.62 -3.91 11.63
C SER A 106 2.04 -5.32 11.48
N TYR A 107 2.54 -6.08 10.51
CA TYR A 107 2.00 -7.40 10.18
C TYR A 107 1.99 -8.37 11.37
N PRO A 108 3.08 -8.52 12.16
CA PRO A 108 3.07 -9.38 13.34
C PRO A 108 2.06 -8.93 14.40
N LEU A 109 1.82 -7.63 14.53
CA LEU A 109 0.85 -7.09 15.48
C LEU A 109 -0.59 -7.39 15.08
N LEU A 110 -0.87 -7.39 13.77
CA LEU A 110 -2.18 -7.78 13.24
C LEU A 110 -2.45 -9.27 13.51
N GLU A 111 -1.46 -10.12 13.31
CA GLU A 111 -1.56 -11.55 13.64
C GLU A 111 -1.71 -11.78 15.15
N GLU A 112 -0.96 -11.08 15.99
CA GLU A 112 -1.11 -11.15 17.46
C GLU A 112 -2.52 -10.72 17.91
N ALA A 113 -3.12 -9.79 17.20
CA ALA A 113 -4.50 -9.38 17.43
C ALA A 113 -5.56 -10.39 16.93
N GLY A 114 -5.14 -11.52 16.34
CA GLY A 114 -6.03 -12.55 15.80
C GLY A 114 -6.69 -12.18 14.47
N LEU A 115 -6.09 -11.25 13.72
CA LEU A 115 -6.62 -10.80 12.44
C LEU A 115 -6.04 -11.63 11.29
N GLU A 116 -6.89 -12.03 10.36
CA GLU A 116 -6.47 -12.64 9.10
C GLU A 116 -5.98 -11.54 8.16
N ALA A 117 -4.66 -11.46 7.97
CA ALA A 117 -4.03 -10.42 7.17
C ALA A 117 -3.27 -11.00 5.98
N TRP A 118 -3.55 -10.51 4.79
CA TRP A 118 -2.81 -10.73 3.56
C TRP A 118 -2.01 -9.48 3.23
N ALA A 119 -0.72 -9.59 2.95
CA ALA A 119 0.02 -8.49 2.35
C ALA A 119 0.34 -8.86 0.91
N VAL A 120 -0.18 -8.09 -0.04
CA VAL A 120 -0.15 -8.42 -1.48
C VAL A 120 0.69 -7.39 -2.22
N ASP A 121 1.60 -7.87 -3.06
CA ASP A 121 2.36 -7.00 -3.95
C ASP A 121 1.50 -6.53 -5.12
N ILE A 122 1.49 -5.21 -5.34
CA ILE A 122 0.79 -4.58 -6.45
C ILE A 122 1.54 -4.89 -7.75
N LEU A 123 0.84 -5.33 -8.78
CA LEU A 123 1.40 -5.68 -10.09
C LEU A 123 2.44 -4.66 -10.57
N GLY A 124 3.61 -5.15 -10.96
CA GLY A 124 4.74 -4.34 -11.43
C GLY A 124 5.73 -3.94 -10.34
N TRP A 125 5.38 -4.14 -9.07
CA TRP A 125 6.26 -3.93 -7.90
C TRP A 125 6.30 -5.16 -7.01
N GLY A 126 7.08 -5.09 -5.94
CA GLY A 126 7.28 -6.23 -5.06
C GLY A 126 8.08 -7.36 -5.72
N PHE A 127 7.73 -8.60 -5.40
CA PHE A 127 8.52 -9.79 -5.76
C PHE A 127 7.78 -10.77 -6.68
N SER A 128 6.67 -10.33 -7.31
CA SER A 128 5.95 -11.12 -8.33
C SER A 128 6.89 -11.48 -9.49
N ASP A 129 6.59 -12.57 -10.23
CA ASP A 129 7.37 -12.94 -11.39
C ASP A 129 6.75 -12.39 -12.67
N LEU A 130 7.47 -11.52 -13.34
CA LEU A 130 7.07 -10.90 -14.60
C LEU A 130 8.09 -11.14 -15.72
N VAL A 131 8.96 -12.15 -15.58
CA VAL A 131 10.01 -12.43 -16.57
C VAL A 131 9.41 -12.85 -17.90
N GLU A 132 8.56 -13.86 -17.89
CA GLU A 132 7.97 -14.43 -19.10
C GLU A 132 6.73 -13.64 -19.56
N ASN A 133 5.95 -13.14 -18.63
CA ASN A 133 4.71 -12.41 -18.88
C ASN A 133 4.82 -10.99 -18.36
N ARG A 134 5.09 -10.04 -19.25
CA ARG A 134 5.17 -8.61 -18.92
C ARG A 134 3.87 -7.90 -19.33
N PRO A 135 2.83 -7.93 -18.49
CA PRO A 135 1.62 -7.18 -18.78
C PRO A 135 1.90 -5.69 -18.67
N PRO A 136 1.08 -4.83 -19.28
CA PRO A 136 1.05 -3.43 -18.93
C PRO A 136 0.89 -3.28 -17.41
N CYS A 137 1.62 -2.33 -16.81
CA CYS A 137 1.51 -2.06 -15.37
C CYS A 137 0.70 -0.78 -15.08
N ASP A 138 -0.25 -0.46 -15.96
CA ASP A 138 -1.19 0.64 -15.82
C ASP A 138 -2.24 0.38 -14.72
N VAL A 139 -3.08 1.36 -14.47
CA VAL A 139 -4.13 1.30 -13.44
C VAL A 139 -5.11 0.15 -13.68
N ALA A 140 -5.53 -0.05 -14.94
CA ALA A 140 -6.49 -1.09 -15.29
C ALA A 140 -5.92 -2.48 -15.05
N SER A 141 -4.68 -2.73 -15.46
CA SER A 141 -3.99 -4.00 -15.27
C SER A 141 -3.72 -4.31 -13.79
N LYS A 142 -3.32 -3.30 -12.99
CA LYS A 142 -3.14 -3.44 -11.53
C LYS A 142 -4.45 -3.80 -10.84
N ARG A 143 -5.54 -3.10 -11.18
CA ARG A 143 -6.88 -3.37 -10.66
C ARG A 143 -7.34 -4.78 -11.02
N TYR A 144 -7.20 -5.17 -12.29
CA TYR A 144 -7.61 -6.49 -12.78
C TYR A 144 -6.81 -7.62 -12.11
N HIS A 145 -5.50 -7.46 -11.99
CA HIS A 145 -4.65 -8.42 -11.28
C HIS A 145 -5.07 -8.62 -9.82
N LEU A 146 -5.35 -7.53 -9.09
CA LEU A 146 -5.82 -7.60 -7.71
C LEU A 146 -7.19 -8.30 -7.62
N TYR A 147 -8.08 -8.06 -8.60
CA TYR A 147 -9.36 -8.74 -8.67
C TYR A 147 -9.21 -10.25 -8.90
N GLN A 148 -8.34 -10.66 -9.81
CA GLN A 148 -8.07 -12.09 -10.05
C GLN A 148 -7.40 -12.75 -8.84
N PHE A 149 -6.53 -12.02 -8.14
CA PHE A 149 -5.96 -12.49 -6.87
C PHE A 149 -7.06 -12.69 -5.82
N TRP A 150 -7.93 -11.72 -5.63
CA TRP A 150 -9.08 -11.82 -4.73
C TRP A 150 -9.97 -13.00 -5.09
N LYS A 151 -10.35 -13.14 -6.35
CA LYS A 151 -11.20 -14.20 -6.86
C LYS A 151 -10.60 -15.60 -6.66
N SER A 152 -9.28 -15.71 -6.73
CA SER A 152 -8.58 -17.00 -6.61
C SER A 152 -8.36 -17.43 -5.16
N TYR A 153 -8.02 -16.50 -4.28
CA TYR A 153 -7.49 -16.82 -2.96
C TYR A 153 -8.33 -16.32 -1.78
N ILE A 154 -8.92 -15.14 -1.88
CA ILE A 154 -9.66 -14.52 -0.78
C ILE A 154 -11.14 -14.91 -0.82
N LYS A 155 -11.81 -14.76 -1.96
CA LYS A 155 -13.15 -15.23 -2.31
C LYS A 155 -14.31 -14.71 -1.44
N ARG A 156 -14.08 -13.67 -0.66
CA ARG A 156 -15.08 -13.03 0.22
C ARG A 156 -14.76 -11.57 0.41
N PRO A 157 -15.75 -10.72 0.79
CA PRO A 157 -15.50 -9.30 1.01
C PRO A 157 -14.35 -9.07 1.99
N MET A 158 -13.47 -8.11 1.68
CA MET A 158 -12.26 -7.83 2.43
C MET A 158 -12.23 -6.41 2.97
N ILE A 159 -11.46 -6.19 4.02
CA ILE A 159 -11.08 -4.86 4.47
C ILE A 159 -9.80 -4.49 3.73
N LEU A 160 -9.91 -3.55 2.79
CA LEU A 160 -8.76 -3.15 1.97
C LEU A 160 -8.02 -1.99 2.63
N VAL A 161 -6.74 -2.20 2.91
CA VAL A 161 -5.89 -1.25 3.64
C VAL A 161 -4.80 -0.74 2.70
N GLY A 162 -4.70 0.56 2.52
CA GLY A 162 -3.70 1.15 1.63
C GLY A 162 -3.13 2.46 2.12
N PRO A 163 -1.79 2.58 2.22
CA PRO A 163 -1.11 3.85 2.46
C PRO A 163 -0.79 4.56 1.14
N SER A 164 -0.84 5.90 1.14
CA SER A 164 -0.43 6.74 0.03
C SER A 164 -1.01 6.27 -1.32
N LEU A 165 -0.18 5.79 -2.27
CA LEU A 165 -0.66 5.21 -3.54
C LEU A 165 -1.53 3.97 -3.33
N GLY A 166 -1.25 3.15 -2.32
CA GLY A 166 -2.10 2.00 -1.97
C GLY A 166 -3.53 2.43 -1.65
N ALA A 167 -3.72 3.64 -1.11
CA ALA A 167 -5.07 4.21 -0.92
C ALA A 167 -5.76 4.51 -2.26
N SER A 168 -5.03 5.01 -3.25
CA SER A 168 -5.58 5.22 -4.60
C SER A 168 -5.96 3.90 -5.27
N VAL A 169 -5.14 2.85 -5.09
CA VAL A 169 -5.47 1.49 -5.54
C VAL A 169 -6.74 0.99 -4.86
N ALA A 170 -6.86 1.18 -3.55
CA ALA A 170 -8.02 0.75 -2.77
C ALA A 170 -9.31 1.48 -3.20
N ILE A 171 -9.25 2.79 -3.44
CA ILE A 171 -10.38 3.59 -3.95
C ILE A 171 -10.79 3.08 -5.33
N ASP A 172 -9.86 3.02 -6.27
CA ASP A 172 -10.13 2.57 -7.65
C ASP A 172 -10.71 1.15 -7.66
N PHE A 173 -10.16 0.25 -6.85
CA PHE A 173 -10.63 -1.13 -6.73
C PHE A 173 -12.05 -1.20 -6.16
N SER A 174 -12.33 -0.47 -5.09
CA SER A 174 -13.64 -0.50 -4.41
C SER A 174 -14.78 0.06 -5.26
N VAL A 175 -14.48 1.00 -6.14
CA VAL A 175 -15.46 1.56 -7.08
C VAL A 175 -15.77 0.59 -8.22
N ASN A 176 -14.76 -0.15 -8.70
CA ASN A 176 -14.92 -1.06 -9.83
C ASN A 176 -15.38 -2.48 -9.43
N TYR A 177 -15.08 -2.92 -8.20
CA TYR A 177 -15.46 -4.23 -7.66
C TYR A 177 -16.00 -4.09 -6.23
N PRO A 178 -17.14 -3.40 -6.08
CA PRO A 178 -17.70 -3.11 -4.75
C PRO A 178 -18.05 -4.36 -3.94
N GLU A 179 -18.41 -5.46 -4.60
CA GLU A 179 -18.72 -6.74 -3.97
C GLU A 179 -17.52 -7.40 -3.27
N ALA A 180 -16.31 -7.04 -3.68
CA ALA A 180 -15.07 -7.59 -3.14
C ALA A 180 -14.60 -6.86 -1.86
N VAL A 181 -15.20 -5.72 -1.54
CA VAL A 181 -14.77 -4.85 -0.44
C VAL A 181 -15.88 -4.71 0.60
N GLU A 182 -15.53 -4.89 1.87
CA GLU A 182 -16.45 -4.59 2.99
C GLU A 182 -16.19 -3.19 3.55
N LYS A 183 -14.91 -2.84 3.74
CA LYS A 183 -14.47 -1.55 4.32
C LYS A 183 -13.15 -1.11 3.72
N LEU A 184 -12.87 0.18 3.82
CA LEU A 184 -11.60 0.78 3.44
C LEU A 184 -10.86 1.33 4.66
N VAL A 185 -9.53 1.17 4.68
CA VAL A 185 -8.63 1.87 5.60
C VAL A 185 -7.58 2.57 4.76
N LEU A 186 -7.64 3.90 4.72
CA LEU A 186 -6.77 4.75 3.91
C LEU A 186 -5.79 5.47 4.84
N ILE A 187 -4.49 5.23 4.65
CA ILE A 187 -3.44 5.79 5.50
C ILE A 187 -2.68 6.86 4.71
N ASN A 188 -2.67 8.10 5.21
CA ASN A 188 -2.08 9.25 4.51
C ASN A 188 -2.41 9.23 3.01
N PRO A 189 -3.71 9.19 2.64
CA PRO A 189 -4.11 8.98 1.26
C PRO A 189 -3.67 10.14 0.36
N ASN A 190 -2.95 9.83 -0.71
CA ASN A 190 -2.63 10.78 -1.78
C ASN A 190 -3.73 10.77 -2.87
N ALA A 191 -4.98 10.67 -2.45
CA ALA A 191 -6.13 10.49 -3.33
C ALA A 191 -6.45 11.73 -4.19
N TYR A 192 -5.94 12.88 -3.78
CA TYR A 192 -6.17 14.18 -4.45
C TYR A 192 -5.03 14.59 -5.38
N ALA A 193 -4.02 13.77 -5.57
CA ALA A 193 -2.95 14.07 -6.51
C ALA A 193 -3.43 13.85 -7.95
N GLU A 194 -3.03 14.75 -8.84
CA GLU A 194 -3.34 14.64 -10.29
C GLU A 194 -2.55 13.53 -10.95
N GLY A 195 -2.11 12.53 -10.40
CA GLY A 195 -1.35 11.44 -11.03
C GLY A 195 -0.07 11.92 -11.73
N THR A 196 0.48 11.08 -12.57
CA THR A 196 1.75 11.32 -13.26
C THR A 196 1.58 11.84 -14.69
N ARG A 197 0.45 12.51 -15.01
CA ARG A 197 0.09 12.95 -16.39
C ARG A 197 1.21 13.67 -17.14
N HIS A 198 1.96 14.52 -16.45
CA HIS A 198 3.07 15.23 -17.09
C HIS A 198 4.21 14.28 -17.48
N LEU A 199 4.41 13.21 -16.71
CA LEU A 199 5.43 12.19 -16.97
C LEU A 199 5.06 11.31 -18.17
N ALA A 200 3.75 11.12 -18.45
CA ALA A 200 3.27 10.37 -19.60
C ALA A 200 3.67 10.99 -20.95
N LYS A 201 4.02 12.29 -20.97
CA LYS A 201 4.46 13.02 -22.18
C LYS A 201 5.97 12.98 -22.38
N LEU A 202 6.73 12.45 -21.45
CA LEU A 202 8.19 12.41 -21.57
C LEU A 202 8.65 11.36 -22.57
N PRO A 203 9.73 11.62 -23.35
CA PRO A 203 10.39 10.60 -24.14
C PRO A 203 10.76 9.40 -23.28
N LYS A 204 10.60 8.19 -23.80
CA LYS A 204 10.90 6.95 -23.07
C LYS A 204 12.30 6.94 -22.44
N THR A 205 13.31 7.45 -23.14
CA THR A 205 14.69 7.54 -22.63
C THR A 205 14.79 8.37 -21.36
N ILE A 206 14.05 9.49 -21.27
CA ILE A 206 14.00 10.33 -20.08
C ILE A 206 13.24 9.62 -18.95
N ALA A 207 12.14 8.92 -19.28
CA ALA A 207 11.41 8.14 -18.30
C ALA A 207 12.28 7.04 -17.68
N TYR A 208 13.05 6.29 -18.48
CA TYR A 208 13.99 5.28 -17.97
C TYR A 208 15.10 5.91 -17.12
N ALA A 209 15.70 7.02 -17.54
CA ALA A 209 16.70 7.71 -16.75
C ALA A 209 16.14 8.17 -15.38
N GLY A 210 14.92 8.71 -15.37
CA GLY A 210 14.25 9.10 -14.14
C GLY A 210 13.95 7.91 -13.23
N VAL A 211 13.45 6.80 -13.78
CA VAL A 211 13.18 5.57 -13.01
C VAL A 211 14.47 4.96 -12.47
N SER A 212 15.55 4.94 -13.26
CA SER A 212 16.87 4.46 -12.78
C SER A 212 17.37 5.28 -11.57
N LEU A 213 17.07 6.58 -11.51
CA LEU A 213 17.36 7.39 -10.33
C LEU A 213 16.59 6.96 -9.08
N LEU A 214 15.33 6.50 -9.22
CA LEU A 214 14.53 5.99 -8.10
C LEU A 214 15.19 4.76 -7.42
N LYS A 215 16.01 4.01 -8.14
CA LYS A 215 16.77 2.89 -7.60
C LYS A 215 17.98 3.33 -6.76
N SER A 216 18.40 4.58 -6.86
CA SER A 216 19.60 5.08 -6.21
C SER A 216 19.45 5.16 -4.69
N ILE A 217 20.53 4.81 -3.97
CA ILE A 217 20.54 4.87 -2.51
C ILE A 217 20.37 6.32 -2.02
N PRO A 218 21.08 7.33 -2.55
CA PRO A 218 20.96 8.70 -2.05
C PRO A 218 19.54 9.25 -2.14
N LEU A 219 18.86 9.03 -3.26
CA LEU A 219 17.48 9.53 -3.43
C LEU A 219 16.51 8.86 -2.45
N ARG A 220 16.62 7.54 -2.25
CA ARG A 220 15.78 6.81 -1.31
C ARG A 220 16.09 7.12 0.14
N LEU A 221 17.36 7.34 0.49
CA LEU A 221 17.76 7.83 1.81
C LEU A 221 17.12 9.18 2.10
N TYR A 222 17.19 10.10 1.14
CA TYR A 222 16.55 11.41 1.26
C TYR A 222 15.03 11.29 1.45
N ALA A 223 14.37 10.51 0.61
CA ALA A 223 12.92 10.28 0.70
C ALA A 223 12.52 9.65 2.05
N ASN A 224 13.27 8.66 2.54
CA ASN A 224 13.02 8.04 3.84
C ASN A 224 13.30 9.01 5.01
N ALA A 225 14.34 9.85 4.91
CA ALA A 225 14.63 10.85 5.92
C ALA A 225 13.50 11.91 6.02
N MET A 226 12.88 12.26 4.90
CA MET A 226 11.72 13.16 4.87
C MET A 226 10.45 12.49 5.39
N ALA A 227 10.26 11.19 5.12
CA ALA A 227 9.08 10.44 5.54
C ALA A 227 9.08 10.09 7.03
N PHE A 228 10.28 9.82 7.59
CA PHE A 228 10.42 9.28 8.94
C PHE A 228 11.27 10.22 9.81
N ASN A 229 10.61 11.10 10.53
CA ASN A 229 11.27 12.05 11.42
C ASN A 229 11.82 11.38 12.69
N GLY A 230 13.03 11.77 13.12
CA GLY A 230 13.62 11.33 14.40
C GLY A 230 14.22 9.92 14.43
N ILE A 231 14.42 9.28 13.27
CA ILE A 231 15.01 7.93 13.16
C ILE A 231 16.51 8.02 12.89
N SER A 232 17.29 7.09 13.45
CA SER A 232 18.74 7.06 13.27
C SER A 232 19.13 6.80 11.81
N PHE A 233 20.26 7.38 11.38
CA PHE A 233 20.78 7.19 10.02
C PHE A 233 20.96 5.71 9.64
N PHE A 234 21.47 4.89 10.56
CA PHE A 234 21.68 3.47 10.28
C PHE A 234 20.36 2.72 10.09
N THR A 235 19.32 3.09 10.82
CA THR A 235 17.98 2.53 10.63
C THR A 235 17.39 2.96 9.29
N ILE A 236 17.51 4.23 8.93
CA ILE A 236 17.05 4.74 7.62
C ILE A 236 17.79 4.03 6.48
N LEU A 237 19.10 3.82 6.62
CA LEU A 237 19.91 3.11 5.62
C LEU A 237 19.42 1.66 5.44
N ASP A 238 19.17 0.95 6.53
CA ASP A 238 18.67 -0.43 6.46
C ASP A 238 17.25 -0.48 5.86
N TRP A 239 16.37 0.42 6.25
CA TRP A 239 15.04 0.55 5.65
C TRP A 239 15.10 0.90 4.16
N THR A 240 16.05 1.74 3.76
CA THR A 240 16.34 2.02 2.34
C THR A 240 16.72 0.75 1.60
N ASN A 241 17.56 -0.09 2.19
CA ASN A 241 17.95 -1.37 1.61
C ASN A 241 16.77 -2.34 1.50
N VAL A 242 15.89 -2.40 2.51
CA VAL A 242 14.65 -3.19 2.47
C VAL A 242 13.76 -2.71 1.31
N GLY A 243 13.48 -1.40 1.24
CA GLY A 243 12.65 -0.81 0.18
C GLY A 243 13.22 -0.96 -1.22
N ARG A 244 14.54 -1.16 -1.37
CA ARG A 244 15.21 -1.35 -2.66
C ARG A 244 15.25 -2.80 -3.14
N LEU A 245 14.93 -3.78 -2.31
CA LEU A 245 15.07 -5.19 -2.71
C LEU A 245 14.34 -5.49 -4.02
N HIS A 246 13.09 -5.06 -4.15
CA HIS A 246 12.29 -5.32 -5.34
C HIS A 246 12.84 -4.62 -6.60
N CYS A 247 13.57 -3.49 -6.43
CA CYS A 247 14.20 -2.80 -7.57
C CYS A 247 15.38 -3.59 -8.17
N MET A 248 15.83 -4.67 -7.53
CA MET A 248 16.87 -5.54 -8.06
C MET A 248 16.31 -6.56 -9.06
N LEU A 249 15.00 -6.64 -9.21
CA LEU A 249 14.36 -7.56 -10.15
C LEU A 249 14.42 -7.01 -11.59
N PRO A 250 14.64 -7.87 -12.58
CA PRO A 250 14.95 -7.42 -13.95
C PRO A 250 13.79 -6.70 -14.65
N TRP A 251 12.56 -6.88 -14.21
CA TRP A 251 11.38 -6.23 -14.80
C TRP A 251 10.97 -4.92 -14.12
N TRP A 252 11.61 -4.56 -13.01
CA TRP A 252 11.19 -3.43 -12.19
C TRP A 252 11.20 -2.10 -12.95
N GLU A 253 12.27 -1.82 -13.72
CA GLU A 253 12.37 -0.57 -14.49
C GLU A 253 11.27 -0.47 -15.55
N ASP A 254 11.08 -1.55 -16.34
CA ASP A 254 10.04 -1.59 -17.37
C ASP A 254 8.64 -1.40 -16.78
N SER A 255 8.36 -2.08 -15.68
CA SER A 255 7.06 -2.01 -14.99
C SER A 255 6.79 -0.62 -14.42
N THR A 256 7.81 0.02 -13.84
CA THR A 256 7.70 1.36 -13.27
C THR A 256 7.55 2.41 -14.37
N VAL A 257 8.31 2.32 -15.46
CA VAL A 257 8.14 3.18 -16.64
C VAL A 257 6.76 2.99 -17.26
N SER A 258 6.28 1.76 -17.40
CA SER A 258 4.93 1.46 -17.91
C SER A 258 3.85 2.15 -17.07
N PHE A 259 3.94 2.06 -15.73
CA PHE A 259 3.00 2.73 -14.84
C PHE A 259 3.07 4.26 -14.97
N MET A 260 4.25 4.85 -14.91
CA MET A 260 4.41 6.31 -14.97
C MET A 260 3.96 6.87 -16.32
N SER A 261 4.27 6.17 -17.41
CA SER A 261 3.86 6.55 -18.77
C SER A 261 2.36 6.40 -19.02
N SER A 262 1.66 5.58 -18.23
CA SER A 262 0.20 5.46 -18.30
C SER A 262 -0.56 6.65 -17.68
N GLY A 263 0.16 7.54 -16.99
CA GLY A 263 -0.43 8.66 -16.25
C GLY A 263 -0.70 8.38 -14.76
N GLY A 264 -0.49 7.14 -14.30
CA GLY A 264 -0.68 6.76 -12.90
C GLY A 264 -2.12 6.86 -12.40
N TYR A 265 -2.30 6.80 -11.08
CA TYR A 265 -3.62 6.94 -10.46
C TYR A 265 -4.07 8.39 -10.39
N ASN A 266 -5.33 8.61 -10.79
CA ASN A 266 -6.08 9.83 -10.51
C ASN A 266 -7.50 9.39 -10.12
N VAL A 267 -7.77 9.35 -8.82
CA VAL A 267 -9.02 8.84 -8.26
C VAL A 267 -9.98 9.93 -7.77
N ILE A 268 -9.70 11.21 -8.08
CA ILE A 268 -10.50 12.35 -7.61
C ILE A 268 -11.98 12.19 -7.98
N SER A 269 -12.27 11.80 -9.21
CA SER A 269 -13.65 11.57 -9.66
C SER A 269 -14.30 10.33 -9.05
N GLN A 270 -13.50 9.38 -8.56
CA GLN A 270 -13.97 8.13 -7.99
C GLN A 270 -14.27 8.24 -6.49
N ILE A 271 -13.66 9.19 -5.78
CA ILE A 271 -13.85 9.36 -4.32
C ILE A 271 -15.33 9.44 -3.96
N LYS A 272 -16.14 10.16 -4.73
CA LYS A 272 -17.58 10.30 -4.52
C LYS A 272 -18.38 9.04 -4.80
N GLN A 273 -17.82 8.09 -5.52
CA GLN A 273 -18.46 6.83 -5.89
C GLN A 273 -18.19 5.74 -4.86
N VAL A 274 -17.28 5.99 -3.91
CA VAL A 274 -17.00 5.07 -2.81
C VAL A 274 -18.21 4.98 -1.89
N LYS A 275 -18.80 3.78 -1.80
CA LYS A 275 -19.98 3.49 -0.96
C LYS A 275 -19.64 2.76 0.34
N HIS A 276 -18.38 2.41 0.51
CA HIS A 276 -17.91 1.60 1.63
C HIS A 276 -17.59 2.48 2.85
N ARG A 277 -17.83 1.93 4.04
CA ARG A 277 -17.37 2.54 5.29
C ARG A 277 -15.86 2.69 5.23
N THR A 278 -15.37 3.90 5.42
CA THR A 278 -13.97 4.25 5.23
C THR A 278 -13.38 4.86 6.50
N LEU A 279 -12.28 4.28 6.97
CA LEU A 279 -11.43 4.86 8.00
C LEU A 279 -10.25 5.56 7.32
N ILE A 280 -10.05 6.84 7.63
CA ILE A 280 -8.91 7.61 7.16
C ILE A 280 -7.97 7.85 8.34
N ILE A 281 -6.70 7.45 8.19
CA ILE A 281 -5.64 7.66 9.19
C ILE A 281 -4.63 8.62 8.59
N CYS A 282 -4.33 9.73 9.29
CA CYS A 282 -3.36 10.72 8.86
C CYS A 282 -2.36 11.02 9.96
N GLY A 283 -1.08 11.08 9.60
CA GLY A 283 -0.02 11.59 10.47
C GLY A 283 -0.10 13.12 10.56
N GLU A 284 -0.11 13.68 11.78
CA GLU A 284 -0.15 15.14 11.98
C GLU A 284 1.12 15.83 11.45
N ASN A 285 2.25 15.14 11.52
CA ASN A 285 3.57 15.63 11.12
C ASN A 285 4.06 15.04 9.80
N ASP A 286 3.16 14.48 8.98
CA ASP A 286 3.51 13.99 7.66
C ASP A 286 3.95 15.15 6.76
N GLN A 287 5.21 15.09 6.30
CA GLN A 287 5.81 16.13 5.45
C GLN A 287 5.57 15.88 3.96
N ILE A 288 5.06 14.69 3.60
CA ILE A 288 4.78 14.31 2.21
C ILE A 288 3.33 14.61 1.86
N VAL A 289 2.40 14.20 2.73
CA VAL A 289 0.96 14.42 2.54
C VAL A 289 0.41 15.24 3.71
N SER A 290 0.19 16.54 3.48
CA SER A 290 -0.37 17.40 4.53
C SER A 290 -1.75 16.91 4.96
N TYR A 291 -1.88 16.58 6.25
CA TYR A 291 -3.17 16.18 6.84
C TYR A 291 -4.26 17.24 6.66
N LYS A 292 -3.88 18.53 6.60
CA LYS A 292 -4.81 19.64 6.37
C LYS A 292 -5.55 19.52 5.04
N LEU A 293 -4.87 19.04 3.99
CA LEU A 293 -5.50 18.81 2.68
C LEU A 293 -6.53 17.68 2.75
N VAL A 294 -6.24 16.62 3.48
CA VAL A 294 -7.14 15.49 3.66
C VAL A 294 -8.37 15.89 4.47
N VAL A 295 -8.17 16.66 5.56
CA VAL A 295 -9.25 17.14 6.43
C VAL A 295 -10.10 18.19 5.74
N GLN A 296 -9.51 19.16 5.04
CA GLN A 296 -10.24 20.22 4.34
C GLN A 296 -11.07 19.66 3.17
N GLY A 297 -10.55 18.67 2.44
CA GLY A 297 -11.30 18.00 1.39
C GLY A 297 -12.53 17.26 1.89
N ASN A 298 -12.46 16.70 3.11
CA ASN A 298 -13.60 15.97 3.70
C ASN A 298 -14.60 16.86 4.46
N LEU A 299 -14.14 17.96 5.09
CA LEU A 299 -15.01 18.77 5.95
C LEU A 299 -15.70 19.95 5.26
N ASN A 300 -15.12 20.52 4.23
CA ASN A 300 -15.62 21.79 3.65
C ASN A 300 -16.06 21.69 2.19
N GLY A 301 -15.82 20.58 1.50
CA GLY A 301 -16.14 20.45 0.08
C GLY A 301 -15.49 21.52 -0.82
N ARG A 302 -14.53 22.29 -0.29
CA ARG A 302 -13.83 23.37 -1.02
C ARG A 302 -12.37 22.99 -1.22
N PRO A 303 -11.86 23.14 -2.45
CA PRO A 303 -10.45 22.90 -2.73
C PRO A 303 -9.58 23.96 -2.03
N GLY A 304 -8.46 23.49 -1.46
CA GLY A 304 -7.37 24.38 -1.07
C GLY A 304 -6.75 25.10 -2.28
N PRO A 305 -5.95 26.16 -2.08
CA PRO A 305 -5.32 26.89 -3.17
C PRO A 305 -4.46 25.94 -4.01
N GLY A 306 -4.84 25.74 -5.27
CA GLY A 306 -4.23 24.79 -6.21
C GLY A 306 -5.11 23.60 -6.60
N TYR A 307 -6.21 23.37 -5.92
CA TYR A 307 -7.19 22.31 -6.26
C TYR A 307 -8.48 22.96 -6.75
N SER A 308 -8.65 23.03 -8.06
CA SER A 308 -9.90 23.47 -8.65
C SER A 308 -10.93 22.34 -8.57
N GLN A 309 -11.98 22.59 -7.80
CA GLN A 309 -13.26 21.87 -7.79
C GLN A 309 -13.25 20.40 -7.27
N LEU A 310 -13.37 20.25 -5.95
CA LEU A 310 -14.03 19.10 -5.37
C LEU A 310 -15.52 19.42 -5.19
N PRO A 311 -16.41 18.50 -5.57
CA PRO A 311 -17.83 18.66 -5.33
C PRO A 311 -18.18 18.44 -3.84
N PRO A 312 -19.36 18.92 -3.38
CA PRO A 312 -19.80 18.76 -2.00
C PRO A 312 -19.96 17.27 -1.60
N PRO A 313 -19.83 16.94 -0.32
CA PRO A 313 -20.00 15.58 0.16
C PRO A 313 -21.38 15.02 -0.20
N ALA A 314 -21.42 13.73 -0.46
CA ALA A 314 -22.65 12.99 -0.74
C ALA A 314 -23.60 13.03 0.47
N ALA A 315 -24.88 12.74 0.20
CA ALA A 315 -25.99 12.79 1.16
C ALA A 315 -25.75 11.90 2.41
N PRO A 316 -26.44 12.18 3.54
CA PRO A 316 -26.20 11.51 4.82
C PRO A 316 -26.47 10.01 4.73
N GLY A 317 -25.45 9.22 4.97
CA GLY A 317 -25.42 7.75 4.92
C GLY A 317 -24.02 7.15 4.88
N GLU A 318 -23.02 7.91 4.50
CA GLU A 318 -21.66 7.44 4.30
C GLU A 318 -20.70 8.08 5.32
N GLU A 319 -20.33 7.33 6.35
CA GLU A 319 -19.43 7.80 7.40
C GLU A 319 -17.96 7.50 7.05
N ALA A 320 -17.20 8.55 6.72
CA ALA A 320 -15.74 8.51 6.81
C ALA A 320 -15.31 8.89 8.23
N VAL A 321 -14.59 8.01 8.91
CA VAL A 321 -14.03 8.27 10.24
C VAL A 321 -12.56 8.67 10.07
N LEU A 322 -12.19 9.86 10.57
CA LEU A 322 -10.82 10.35 10.55
C LEU A 322 -10.11 10.00 11.87
N ALA A 323 -9.03 9.22 11.81
CA ALA A 323 -8.14 8.97 12.93
C ALA A 323 -6.80 9.68 12.73
N ARG A 324 -6.31 10.35 13.79
CA ARG A 324 -5.00 11.02 13.79
C ARG A 324 -3.99 10.15 14.52
N ALA A 325 -2.80 10.00 13.95
CA ALA A 325 -1.65 9.38 14.57
C ALA A 325 -0.58 10.47 14.87
N ARG A 326 -0.06 10.48 16.08
CA ARG A 326 1.06 11.34 16.50
C ARG A 326 2.39 10.61 16.35
#